data_95dcdcc48b987df7ffb7e31cb3763d57
#
_entry.id   95dcdcc48b987df7ffb7e31cb3763d57
#
_cell.length_a   1.000
_cell.length_b   1.000
_cell.length_c   1.000
_cell.angle_alpha   90.00
_cell.angle_beta   90.00
_cell.angle_gamma   90.00
#
_symmetry.space_group_name_H-M   'P 1'
#
loop_
_entity.id
_entity.type
_entity.pdbx_description
1 polymer ?
#
loop_
_entity_poly.entity_id
_entity_poly.type
_entity_poly.pdbx_seq_one_letter_code
_entity_poly.pdbx_strand_id
1 'polypeptide(L)'
;FFFSSRRRHTRYISVTRVQTCALPISKSNPDGHTLLFGSVGTHAILPNLYRNLPYNPARDFSEISLAVTLPNVFLVHVPFPAKTLNEFIAHARAHPGTIKYASAGVGSTLHLSMEMLRSRAGITLVHVPYKGGVQAFPDLASGQIQAMFEILPTALPNIHAGKVRALAGTTAKRSLQ
;
A
#
# COMPACT_ATOMS: atom_id res chain seq x y z
N PHE A 1 -3.52 -13.31 3.20
CA PHE A 1 -4.04 -14.58 2.67
C PHE A 1 -2.88 -15.42 2.17
N PHE A 2 -2.81 -16.70 2.56
CA PHE A 2 -1.94 -17.70 1.96
C PHE A 2 -2.76 -18.47 0.93
N PHE A 3 -2.22 -18.65 -0.27
CA PHE A 3 -2.84 -19.41 -1.33
C PHE A 3 -1.89 -20.53 -1.73
N SER A 4 -2.42 -21.75 -1.86
CA SER A 4 -1.67 -22.92 -2.32
C SER A 4 -1.92 -23.14 -3.79
N SER A 5 -0.87 -23.27 -4.54
CA SER A 5 -0.87 -23.92 -5.84
C SER A 5 -0.18 -25.27 -5.67
N ARG A 6 -0.78 -26.33 -6.23
CA ARG A 6 -0.37 -27.73 -5.97
C ARG A 6 0.84 -28.15 -6.81
N ARG A 7 2.12 -27.76 -6.50
CA ARG A 7 3.33 -28.47 -6.95
C ARG A 7 4.60 -28.19 -6.15
N ARG A 8 5.47 -29.22 -6.12
CA ARG A 8 6.74 -29.26 -5.40
C ARG A 8 7.72 -28.19 -5.89
N HIS A 9 8.02 -27.25 -5.05
CA HIS A 9 9.25 -26.51 -4.75
C HIS A 9 8.88 -25.22 -4.02
N THR A 10 9.18 -25.16 -2.73
CA THR A 10 9.01 -23.96 -1.91
C THR A 10 9.99 -22.89 -2.39
N ARG A 11 9.57 -21.98 -3.25
CA ARG A 11 10.30 -20.75 -3.55
C ARG A 11 9.60 -19.60 -2.88
N TYR A 12 10.23 -19.02 -1.87
CA TYR A 12 9.87 -17.72 -1.36
C TYR A 12 10.16 -16.67 -2.42
N ILE A 13 9.13 -16.09 -3.03
CA ILE A 13 9.28 -14.96 -3.93
C ILE A 13 8.91 -13.71 -3.16
N SER A 14 9.90 -12.88 -2.88
CA SER A 14 9.74 -11.56 -2.26
C SER A 14 8.79 -10.67 -3.06
N VAL A 15 7.80 -10.08 -2.37
CA VAL A 15 6.71 -9.28 -2.95
C VAL A 15 7.20 -7.88 -3.30
N THR A 16 7.81 -7.71 -4.46
CA THR A 16 8.20 -6.36 -4.93
C THR A 16 7.48 -5.90 -6.20
N ARG A 17 6.65 -6.75 -6.81
CA ARG A 17 5.79 -6.34 -7.94
C ARG A 17 4.47 -7.09 -7.86
N VAL A 18 3.39 -6.37 -7.56
CA VAL A 18 2.05 -6.91 -7.29
C VAL A 18 1.52 -7.83 -8.41
N GLN A 19 1.80 -7.55 -9.69
CA GLN A 19 1.41 -8.40 -10.81
C GLN A 19 2.38 -9.57 -11.08
N THR A 20 3.66 -9.39 -10.77
CA THR A 20 4.72 -10.32 -11.18
C THR A 20 4.77 -11.59 -10.34
N CYS A 21 4.20 -11.59 -9.13
CA CYS A 21 4.25 -12.74 -8.22
C CYS A 21 3.05 -13.67 -8.37
N ALA A 22 1.85 -13.14 -8.60
CA ALA A 22 0.63 -13.95 -8.68
C ALA A 22 0.58 -14.82 -9.94
N LEU A 23 1.00 -14.28 -11.09
CA LEU A 23 0.91 -14.97 -12.37
C LEU A 23 1.77 -16.24 -12.47
N PRO A 24 3.06 -16.28 -12.08
CA PRO A 24 3.83 -17.52 -12.09
C PRO A 24 3.25 -18.58 -11.17
N ILE A 25 2.71 -18.18 -10.02
CA ILE A 25 2.12 -19.07 -9.04
C ILE A 25 0.79 -19.63 -9.54
N SER A 26 -0.06 -18.81 -10.19
CA SER A 26 -1.34 -19.29 -10.76
C SER A 26 -1.17 -20.35 -11.85
N LYS A 27 0.00 -20.35 -12.52
CA LYS A 27 0.37 -21.34 -13.54
C LYS A 27 1.16 -22.53 -13.00
N SER A 28 1.46 -22.54 -11.71
CA SER A 28 2.14 -23.66 -11.06
C SER A 28 1.18 -24.86 -10.94
N ASN A 29 1.72 -26.05 -10.83
CA ASN A 29 0.86 -27.21 -10.64
C ASN A 29 0.24 -27.24 -9.24
N PRO A 30 -1.02 -27.65 -9.16
CA PRO A 30 -1.80 -27.64 -7.93
C PRO A 30 -1.52 -28.86 -7.02
N ASP A 31 -0.29 -29.02 -6.48
CA ASP A 31 0.14 -30.12 -5.63
C ASP A 31 0.33 -29.76 -4.13
N GLY A 32 -0.02 -28.53 -3.76
CA GLY A 32 0.04 -28.05 -2.38
C GLY A 32 1.43 -27.59 -1.89
N HIS A 33 2.46 -27.67 -2.73
CA HIS A 33 3.82 -27.30 -2.35
C HIS A 33 4.25 -25.89 -2.76
N THR A 34 3.45 -25.21 -3.59
CA THR A 34 3.69 -23.81 -3.98
C THR A 34 2.69 -22.92 -3.28
N LEU A 35 3.17 -22.01 -2.44
CA LEU A 35 2.35 -21.07 -1.66
C LEU A 35 2.55 -19.65 -2.15
N LEU A 36 1.45 -18.88 -2.23
CA LEU A 36 1.46 -17.45 -2.49
C LEU A 36 1.07 -16.69 -1.23
N PHE A 37 1.91 -15.77 -0.81
CA PHE A 37 1.51 -14.73 0.14
C PHE A 37 0.80 -13.61 -0.63
N GLY A 38 -0.51 -13.74 -0.76
CA GLY A 38 -1.36 -12.79 -1.49
C GLY A 38 -1.70 -11.56 -0.66
N SER A 39 -1.97 -10.46 -1.34
CA SER A 39 -2.42 -9.21 -0.73
C SER A 39 -3.78 -8.78 -1.29
N VAL A 40 -4.44 -7.84 -0.61
CA VAL A 40 -5.65 -7.19 -1.12
C VAL A 40 -5.41 -6.61 -2.53
N GLY A 41 -4.22 -6.09 -2.80
CA GLY A 41 -3.83 -5.59 -4.10
C GLY A 41 -3.98 -6.64 -5.21
N THR A 42 -3.38 -7.82 -5.03
CA THR A 42 -3.38 -8.89 -6.02
C THR A 42 -4.73 -9.57 -6.21
N HIS A 43 -5.53 -9.72 -5.15
CA HIS A 43 -6.72 -10.58 -5.16
C HIS A 43 -8.04 -9.79 -5.23
N ALA A 44 -8.07 -8.54 -4.75
CA ALA A 44 -9.28 -7.74 -4.77
C ALA A 44 -9.18 -6.49 -5.66
N ILE A 45 -8.03 -5.81 -5.70
CA ILE A 45 -7.92 -4.54 -6.41
C ILE A 45 -7.63 -4.74 -7.91
N LEU A 46 -6.58 -5.51 -8.25
CA LEU A 46 -6.17 -5.69 -9.64
C LEU A 46 -7.26 -6.29 -10.54
N PRO A 47 -8.08 -7.26 -10.10
CA PRO A 47 -9.18 -7.79 -10.92
C PRO A 47 -10.22 -6.74 -11.32
N ASN A 48 -10.41 -5.72 -10.47
CA ASN A 48 -11.33 -4.62 -10.74
C ASN A 48 -10.70 -3.45 -11.50
N LEU A 49 -9.37 -3.36 -11.49
CA LEU A 49 -8.63 -2.27 -12.13
C LEU A 49 -8.24 -2.60 -13.58
N TYR A 50 -7.94 -3.87 -13.86
CA TYR A 50 -7.46 -4.32 -15.17
C TYR A 50 -8.48 -5.22 -15.86
N ARG A 51 -8.91 -4.85 -17.08
CA ARG A 51 -9.86 -5.65 -17.88
C ARG A 51 -9.29 -7.01 -18.29
N ASN A 52 -8.00 -7.08 -18.56
CA ASN A 52 -7.31 -8.30 -19.04
C ASN A 52 -6.25 -8.72 -18.00
N LEU A 53 -6.67 -9.18 -16.83
CA LEU A 53 -5.75 -9.75 -15.84
C LEU A 53 -5.39 -11.17 -16.27
N PRO A 54 -4.10 -11.55 -16.36
CA PRO A 54 -3.67 -12.86 -16.86
C PRO A 54 -3.85 -14.01 -15.85
N TYR A 55 -4.59 -13.80 -14.78
CA TYR A 55 -5.02 -14.80 -13.80
C TYR A 55 -6.38 -14.43 -13.20
N ASN A 56 -7.09 -15.41 -12.66
CA ASN A 56 -8.34 -15.20 -11.95
C ASN A 56 -8.15 -15.53 -10.46
N PRO A 57 -8.22 -14.54 -9.53
CA PRO A 57 -7.95 -14.78 -8.11
C PRO A 57 -8.88 -15.78 -7.45
N ALA A 58 -10.15 -15.83 -7.85
CA ALA A 58 -11.14 -16.72 -7.25
C ALA A 58 -11.05 -18.16 -7.77
N ARG A 59 -10.53 -18.36 -9.00
CA ARG A 59 -10.48 -19.68 -9.63
C ARG A 59 -9.10 -20.32 -9.57
N ASP A 60 -8.05 -19.53 -9.75
CA ASP A 60 -6.69 -20.03 -9.98
C ASP A 60 -5.92 -20.23 -8.66
N PHE A 61 -6.54 -19.92 -7.51
CA PHE A 61 -5.94 -20.09 -6.16
C PHE A 61 -6.94 -20.72 -5.20
N SER A 62 -6.43 -21.55 -4.29
CA SER A 62 -7.18 -22.05 -3.13
C SER A 62 -6.77 -21.27 -1.88
N GLU A 63 -7.74 -20.68 -1.20
CA GLU A 63 -7.50 -19.92 0.05
C GLU A 63 -7.16 -20.89 1.18
N ILE A 64 -6.12 -20.55 1.97
CA ILE A 64 -5.72 -21.33 3.13
C ILE A 64 -6.09 -20.59 4.42
N SER A 65 -5.59 -19.37 4.60
CA SER A 65 -5.79 -18.60 5.82
C SER A 65 -5.47 -17.13 5.64
N LEU A 66 -6.07 -16.28 6.48
CA LEU A 66 -5.66 -14.90 6.70
C LEU A 66 -4.43 -14.87 7.62
N ALA A 67 -3.25 -14.61 7.08
CA ALA A 67 -2.00 -14.63 7.84
C ALA A 67 -1.85 -13.43 8.77
N VAL A 68 -2.17 -12.22 8.26
CA VAL A 68 -1.97 -10.96 9.00
C VAL A 68 -2.86 -9.85 8.46
N THR A 69 -3.30 -8.97 9.33
CA THR A 69 -3.92 -7.69 8.98
C THR A 69 -3.03 -6.57 9.46
N LEU A 70 -2.60 -5.70 8.55
CA LEU A 70 -1.70 -4.58 8.86
C LEU A 70 -2.43 -3.25 8.61
N PRO A 71 -2.43 -2.32 9.59
CA PRO A 71 -2.96 -0.99 9.38
C PRO A 71 -2.00 -0.16 8.52
N ASN A 72 -2.57 0.73 7.70
CA ASN A 72 -1.81 1.81 7.08
C ASN A 72 -1.81 3.04 7.98
N VAL A 73 -0.74 3.81 7.92
CA VAL A 73 -0.58 5.09 8.61
C VAL A 73 -0.36 6.19 7.59
N PHE A 74 -1.04 7.31 7.79
CA PHE A 74 -0.87 8.52 6.99
C PHE A 74 0.31 9.33 7.53
N LEU A 75 1.31 9.51 6.68
CA LEU A 75 2.58 10.17 6.99
C LEU A 75 2.71 11.47 6.21
N VAL A 76 3.32 12.46 6.84
CA VAL A 76 3.71 13.71 6.20
C VAL A 76 5.17 14.06 6.48
N HIS A 77 5.75 14.86 5.60
CA HIS A 77 7.02 15.54 5.81
C HIS A 77 7.00 16.37 7.11
N VAL A 78 8.05 16.29 7.94
CA VAL A 78 8.05 16.91 9.28
C VAL A 78 7.82 18.42 9.27
N PRO A 79 8.47 19.22 8.38
CA PRO A 79 8.20 20.65 8.24
C PRO A 79 6.84 21.00 7.63
N PHE A 80 6.05 20.02 7.15
CA PHE A 80 4.74 20.31 6.56
C PHE A 80 3.82 21.02 7.59
N PRO A 81 3.10 22.11 7.20
CA PRO A 81 2.34 22.94 8.11
C PRO A 81 1.00 22.32 8.57
N ALA A 82 0.98 21.02 8.84
CA ALA A 82 -0.16 20.33 9.42
C ALA A 82 0.30 19.36 10.50
N LYS A 83 -0.36 19.39 11.66
CA LYS A 83 -0.15 18.49 12.80
C LYS A 83 -1.28 17.47 12.96
N THR A 84 -2.37 17.68 12.26
CA THR A 84 -3.57 16.82 12.26
C THR A 84 -4.02 16.55 10.83
N LEU A 85 -4.82 15.48 10.64
CA LEU A 85 -5.40 15.18 9.32
C LEU A 85 -6.34 16.30 8.83
N ASN A 86 -7.09 16.93 9.75
CA ASN A 86 -7.98 18.02 9.39
C ASN A 86 -7.21 19.26 8.89
N GLU A 87 -6.09 19.59 9.52
CA GLU A 87 -5.20 20.67 9.06
C GLU A 87 -4.58 20.34 7.70
N PHE A 88 -4.19 19.08 7.47
CA PHE A 88 -3.72 18.64 6.16
C PHE A 88 -4.78 18.82 5.07
N ILE A 89 -6.02 18.40 5.35
CA ILE A 89 -7.14 18.57 4.40
C ILE A 89 -7.43 20.05 4.14
N ALA A 90 -7.43 20.89 5.17
CA ALA A 90 -7.63 22.33 5.03
C ALA A 90 -6.53 22.97 4.18
N HIS A 91 -5.26 22.61 4.43
CA HIS A 91 -4.12 23.09 3.65
C HIS A 91 -4.20 22.62 2.18
N ALA A 92 -4.56 21.35 1.94
CA ALA A 92 -4.70 20.81 0.59
C ALA A 92 -5.84 21.47 -0.21
N ARG A 93 -6.92 21.87 0.45
CA ARG A 93 -8.01 22.64 -0.17
C ARG A 93 -7.60 24.05 -0.54
N ALA A 94 -6.79 24.70 0.31
CA ALA A 94 -6.26 26.04 0.04
C ALA A 94 -5.22 26.08 -1.09
N HIS A 95 -4.52 24.95 -1.33
CA HIS A 95 -3.43 24.84 -2.30
C HIS A 95 -3.65 23.62 -3.23
N PRO A 96 -4.68 23.63 -4.09
CA PRO A 96 -5.01 22.47 -4.93
C PRO A 96 -3.88 22.15 -5.91
N GLY A 97 -3.54 20.86 -6.02
CA GLY A 97 -2.53 20.35 -6.96
C GLY A 97 -1.07 20.67 -6.61
N THR A 98 -0.79 21.27 -5.46
CA THR A 98 0.58 21.58 -5.05
C THR A 98 1.23 20.46 -4.23
N ILE A 99 0.43 19.66 -3.52
CA ILE A 99 0.90 18.59 -2.65
C ILE A 99 1.12 17.33 -3.47
N LYS A 100 2.34 16.80 -3.42
CA LYS A 100 2.73 15.52 -4.01
C LYS A 100 2.60 14.41 -2.96
N TYR A 101 2.01 13.28 -3.34
CA TYR A 101 1.96 12.12 -2.48
C TYR A 101 2.57 10.88 -3.15
N ALA A 102 3.24 10.05 -2.35
CA ALA A 102 3.80 8.79 -2.81
C ALA A 102 2.86 7.61 -2.60
N SER A 103 3.04 6.59 -3.44
CA SER A 103 2.47 5.26 -3.25
C SER A 103 3.46 4.17 -3.65
N ALA A 104 3.17 2.93 -3.27
CA ALA A 104 3.94 1.75 -3.69
C ALA A 104 3.60 1.29 -5.14
N GLY A 105 3.05 2.18 -5.95
CA GLY A 105 2.60 1.93 -7.32
C GLY A 105 1.09 1.99 -7.46
N VAL A 106 0.64 2.17 -8.71
CA VAL A 106 -0.78 2.22 -9.07
C VAL A 106 -1.48 0.91 -8.69
N GLY A 107 -2.65 1.00 -8.04
CA GLY A 107 -3.42 -0.18 -7.58
C GLY A 107 -2.91 -0.81 -6.27
N SER A 108 -1.89 -0.25 -5.63
CA SER A 108 -1.52 -0.65 -4.27
C SER A 108 -2.55 -0.19 -3.24
N THR A 109 -2.60 -0.85 -2.07
CA THR A 109 -3.46 -0.42 -0.96
C THR A 109 -3.11 0.99 -0.49
N LEU A 110 -1.83 1.36 -0.53
CA LEU A 110 -1.34 2.69 -0.17
C LEU A 110 -1.85 3.76 -1.15
N HIS A 111 -1.86 3.45 -2.46
CA HIS A 111 -2.45 4.31 -3.48
C HIS A 111 -3.95 4.50 -3.26
N LEU A 112 -4.70 3.39 -3.08
CA LEU A 112 -6.15 3.47 -2.91
C LEU A 112 -6.55 4.16 -1.60
N SER A 113 -5.78 4.00 -0.51
CA SER A 113 -6.01 4.74 0.74
C SER A 113 -5.93 6.26 0.50
N MET A 114 -4.96 6.71 -0.30
CA MET A 114 -4.83 8.13 -0.63
C MET A 114 -5.94 8.60 -1.58
N GLU A 115 -6.29 7.81 -2.59
CA GLU A 115 -7.39 8.14 -3.51
C GLU A 115 -8.73 8.22 -2.79
N MET A 116 -8.96 7.33 -1.81
CA MET A 116 -10.14 7.38 -0.95
C MET A 116 -10.18 8.66 -0.09
N LEU A 117 -9.05 9.04 0.52
CA LEU A 117 -8.93 10.29 1.27
C LEU A 117 -9.18 11.48 0.34
N ARG A 118 -8.53 11.50 -0.83
CA ARG A 118 -8.66 12.56 -1.83
C ARG A 118 -10.11 12.75 -2.27
N SER A 119 -10.78 11.65 -2.61
CA SER A 119 -12.18 11.66 -3.07
C SER A 119 -13.13 12.12 -1.96
N ARG A 120 -13.00 11.57 -0.74
CA ARG A 120 -13.89 11.91 0.37
C ARG A 120 -13.71 13.33 0.91
N ALA A 121 -12.46 13.80 0.90
CA ALA A 121 -12.14 15.15 1.36
C ALA A 121 -12.33 16.23 0.28
N GLY A 122 -12.52 15.85 -0.99
CA GLY A 122 -12.64 16.80 -2.12
C GLY A 122 -11.35 17.61 -2.32
N ILE A 123 -10.18 16.96 -2.23
CA ILE A 123 -8.87 17.61 -2.37
C ILE A 123 -8.15 17.14 -3.63
N THR A 124 -7.31 18.01 -4.20
CA THR A 124 -6.51 17.71 -5.39
C THR A 124 -5.06 17.55 -5.01
N LEU A 125 -4.51 16.33 -5.23
CA LEU A 125 -3.14 15.96 -4.93
C LEU A 125 -2.45 15.41 -6.20
N VAL A 126 -1.13 15.48 -6.26
CA VAL A 126 -0.31 14.95 -7.36
C VAL A 126 0.28 13.60 -6.97
N HIS A 127 -0.05 12.55 -7.71
CA HIS A 127 0.45 11.20 -7.45
C HIS A 127 1.86 11.00 -8.01
N VAL A 128 2.77 10.49 -7.17
CA VAL A 128 4.13 10.07 -7.53
C VAL A 128 4.28 8.57 -7.20
N PRO A 129 4.24 7.68 -8.21
CA PRO A 129 4.34 6.24 -7.97
C PRO A 129 5.79 5.81 -7.77
N TYR A 130 6.03 4.96 -6.76
CA TYR A 130 7.31 4.29 -6.48
C TYR A 130 7.18 2.79 -6.71
N LYS A 131 8.31 2.07 -6.80
CA LYS A 131 8.33 0.60 -6.92
C LYS A 131 8.16 -0.12 -5.56
N GLY A 132 7.79 0.61 -4.52
CA GLY A 132 7.54 0.16 -3.14
C GLY A 132 7.53 1.35 -2.21
N GLY A 133 6.75 1.29 -1.09
CA GLY A 133 6.61 2.41 -0.16
C GLY A 133 7.91 2.83 0.50
N VAL A 134 8.78 1.86 0.83
CA VAL A 134 10.08 2.12 1.46
C VAL A 134 10.95 3.08 0.64
N GLN A 135 10.88 3.01 -0.70
CA GLN A 135 11.68 3.86 -1.59
C GLN A 135 11.26 5.33 -1.56
N ALA A 136 10.06 5.63 -1.06
CA ALA A 136 9.56 7.00 -0.96
C ALA A 136 10.03 7.74 0.31
N PHE A 137 10.54 7.04 1.33
CA PHE A 137 10.94 7.69 2.59
C PHE A 137 12.02 8.76 2.46
N PRO A 138 13.09 8.59 1.66
CA PRO A 138 14.07 9.67 1.45
C PRO A 138 13.43 10.94 0.89
N ASP A 139 12.53 10.79 -0.08
CA ASP A 139 11.86 11.93 -0.72
C ASP A 139 10.81 12.56 0.19
N LEU A 140 10.14 11.77 1.06
CA LEU A 140 9.28 12.30 2.11
C LEU A 140 10.07 13.05 3.18
N ALA A 141 11.21 12.51 3.62
CA ALA A 141 12.05 13.15 4.61
C ALA A 141 12.68 14.45 4.10
N SER A 142 13.05 14.52 2.81
CA SER A 142 13.60 15.74 2.19
C SER A 142 12.54 16.76 1.77
N GLY A 143 11.24 16.40 1.79
CA GLY A 143 10.14 17.25 1.36
C GLY A 143 9.90 17.29 -0.15
N GLN A 144 10.56 16.46 -0.95
CA GLN A 144 10.26 16.33 -2.39
C GLN A 144 8.85 15.82 -2.65
N ILE A 145 8.35 14.96 -1.75
CA ILE A 145 6.93 14.62 -1.59
C ILE A 145 6.48 15.06 -0.19
N GLN A 146 5.21 15.40 -0.03
CA GLN A 146 4.68 15.96 1.21
C GLN A 146 3.92 14.94 2.04
N ALA A 147 3.35 13.90 1.40
CA ALA A 147 2.50 12.92 2.08
C ALA A 147 2.62 11.52 1.49
N MET A 148 2.33 10.49 2.28
CA MET A 148 2.11 9.12 1.83
C MET A 148 1.32 8.31 2.85
N PHE A 149 0.65 7.25 2.39
CA PHE A 149 0.30 6.14 3.28
C PHE A 149 1.41 5.10 3.26
N GLU A 150 1.66 4.47 4.41
CA GLU A 150 2.58 3.34 4.53
C GLU A 150 2.05 2.33 5.54
N ILE A 151 2.50 1.08 5.46
CA ILE A 151 2.18 0.03 6.43
C ILE A 151 2.85 0.38 7.76
N LEU A 152 2.09 0.32 8.87
CA LEU A 152 2.57 0.79 10.18
C LEU A 152 3.93 0.18 10.60
N PRO A 153 4.19 -1.14 10.53
CA PRO A 153 5.50 -1.69 10.90
C PRO A 153 6.66 -1.12 10.11
N THR A 154 6.46 -0.83 8.82
CA THR A 154 7.49 -0.24 7.94
C THR A 154 7.73 1.24 8.25
N ALA A 155 6.67 1.94 8.70
CA ALA A 155 6.74 3.36 9.02
C ALA A 155 7.38 3.66 10.39
N LEU A 156 7.20 2.76 11.38
CA LEU A 156 7.60 2.97 12.77
C LEU A 156 9.07 3.42 12.95
N PRO A 157 10.08 2.80 12.30
CA PRO A 157 11.46 3.24 12.48
C PRO A 157 11.70 4.70 12.06
N ASN A 158 11.02 5.16 10.99
CA ASN A 158 11.14 6.53 10.51
C ASN A 158 10.34 7.53 11.38
N ILE A 159 9.21 7.09 11.95
CA ILE A 159 8.43 7.88 12.91
C ILE A 159 9.24 8.07 14.19
N HIS A 160 9.79 7.00 14.78
CA HIS A 160 10.60 7.06 15.99
C HIS A 160 11.89 7.88 15.80
N ALA A 161 12.49 7.81 14.62
CA ALA A 161 13.65 8.64 14.27
C ALA A 161 13.30 10.12 13.99
N GLY A 162 12.02 10.51 14.07
CA GLY A 162 11.57 11.88 13.79
C GLY A 162 11.76 12.33 12.34
N LYS A 163 11.96 11.41 11.40
CA LYS A 163 12.15 11.71 9.98
C LYS A 163 10.85 12.01 9.24
N VAL A 164 9.74 11.47 9.75
CA VAL A 164 8.38 11.66 9.22
C VAL A 164 7.41 11.83 10.37
N ARG A 165 6.27 12.48 10.10
CA ARG A 165 5.20 12.67 11.09
C ARG A 165 3.98 11.84 10.71
N ALA A 166 3.46 11.04 11.65
CA ALA A 166 2.19 10.34 11.50
C ALA A 166 1.03 11.24 11.92
N LEU A 167 -0.01 11.34 11.09
CA LEU A 167 -1.20 12.15 11.37
C LEU A 167 -2.44 11.29 11.66
N ALA A 168 -2.56 10.12 11.03
CA ALA A 168 -3.73 9.25 11.18
C ALA A 168 -3.39 7.79 10.86
N GLY A 169 -4.19 6.86 11.37
CA GLY A 169 -4.19 5.44 10.99
C GLY A 169 -5.50 5.06 10.31
N THR A 170 -5.50 3.93 9.59
CA THR A 170 -6.70 3.40 8.90
C THR A 170 -7.54 2.47 9.80
N THR A 171 -7.22 2.35 11.06
CA THR A 171 -7.97 1.55 12.05
C THR A 171 -8.95 2.41 12.83
N ALA A 172 -10.09 1.82 13.24
CA ALA A 172 -11.07 2.52 14.07
C ALA A 172 -10.57 2.83 15.50
N LYS A 173 -9.62 2.03 15.99
CA LYS A 173 -8.97 2.25 17.29
C LYS A 173 -7.54 2.72 17.06
N ARG A 174 -7.08 3.63 17.94
CA ARG A 174 -5.68 4.10 17.94
C ARG A 174 -4.75 2.93 18.24
N SER A 175 -3.66 2.81 17.50
CA SER A 175 -2.59 1.87 17.83
C SER A 175 -1.91 2.29 19.14
N LEU A 176 -1.63 1.33 20.01
CA LEU A 176 -0.96 1.55 21.31
C LEU A 176 0.58 1.56 21.19
N GLN A 177 1.11 1.73 20.01
CA GLN A 177 2.57 1.81 19.77
C GLN A 177 3.04 3.24 19.67
#